data_9c4c902cb5e2d59886566555bdcf7009
#
_entry.id   9c4c902cb5e2d59886566555bdcf7009
#
_cell.length_a   1.000
_cell.length_b   1.000
_cell.length_c   1.000
_cell.angle_alpha   90.00
_cell.angle_beta   90.00
_cell.angle_gamma   90.00
#
_symmetry.space_group_name_H-M   'P 1'
#
loop_
_entity.id
_entity.type
_entity.pdbx_description
1 polymer ?
#
loop_
_entity_poly.entity_id
_entity_poly.type
_entity_poly.pdbx_seq_one_letter_code
_entity_poly.pdbx_strand_id
1 'polypeptide(L)'
;MISTLEKGTEHLIDESALQSFKASIRGMVITKDDPSYDNERSVYNGMIDRHPAVIVKCRNVADVISSVNFGKAQKLLIAIRAGGHNAGGLGVCDDGLVIDLSLMKGIRIDLEANTIRVEGGCLLGDIDHATQGFGKAVPSGIFSTTGITGLTLGGGLGHLTRKYGLTIDNLLEADVVLADGQLVTASEKKNADLFWAIRGGGGNFGVITSFLFTMQDAGTIHGGPMLWHLEDGEEMMRFYRDFILKAPHDVYCYFAFLTVPPVPLFPSDLHLKKMSGLVWCNVGNDDTSEKALNTFRNFKKPALDYTGAMPFAALQGMFDALYPKGLQWYWKADFVKDLSDEAIKLNVKYGNRLPTTHSAMHLYPINGQAQKKKSKDTAFSYRDANWAQVIVGVDPDPANGDKLSTWTKEYWTALHPFSAGGAYVNFMMEEGQERVQAAYGDNYERLTKIKAKYDPLNLFRVNQNIKPI
;
A
#
# COMPACT_ATOMS: atom_id res chain seq x y z
N MET A 1 27.21 -16.69 2.66
CA MET A 1 27.67 -15.36 3.13
C MET A 1 26.44 -14.61 3.59
N ILE A 2 26.47 -14.03 4.78
CA ILE A 2 25.27 -13.44 5.39
C ILE A 2 25.50 -11.93 5.52
N SER A 3 24.57 -11.14 4.97
CA SER A 3 24.60 -9.67 5.10
C SER A 3 24.34 -9.27 6.55
N THR A 4 25.32 -8.65 7.20
CA THR A 4 25.25 -8.24 8.61
C THR A 4 24.79 -6.80 8.77
N LEU A 5 24.48 -6.40 10.01
CA LEU A 5 24.25 -4.99 10.41
C LEU A 5 25.47 -4.10 10.10
N GLU A 6 26.66 -4.67 10.02
CA GLU A 6 27.91 -4.01 9.65
C GLU A 6 28.28 -4.32 8.20
N LYS A 7 28.44 -3.32 7.36
CA LYS A 7 28.90 -3.49 5.98
C LYS A 7 30.25 -4.17 5.92
N GLY A 8 30.33 -5.33 5.26
CA GLY A 8 31.58 -5.93 4.84
C GLY A 8 32.16 -7.03 5.72
N THR A 9 31.48 -7.51 6.76
CA THR A 9 31.90 -8.68 7.53
C THR A 9 31.05 -9.90 7.17
N GLU A 10 31.65 -10.96 6.68
CA GLU A 10 31.00 -12.27 6.54
C GLU A 10 30.70 -12.81 7.93
N HIS A 11 29.43 -13.01 8.25
CA HIS A 11 29.01 -13.66 9.49
C HIS A 11 28.37 -15.00 9.15
N LEU A 12 28.91 -16.07 9.70
CA LEU A 12 28.24 -17.37 9.70
C LEU A 12 27.25 -17.38 10.88
N ILE A 13 25.99 -17.72 10.62
CA ILE A 13 25.05 -18.02 11.71
C ILE A 13 25.62 -19.24 12.45
N ASP A 14 25.74 -19.16 13.75
CA ASP A 14 26.11 -20.31 14.58
C ASP A 14 25.01 -21.39 14.42
N GLU A 15 25.40 -22.57 13.97
CA GLU A 15 24.50 -23.69 13.72
C GLU A 15 23.75 -24.10 14.99
N SER A 16 24.40 -24.08 16.16
CA SER A 16 23.76 -24.42 17.44
C SER A 16 22.71 -23.37 17.82
N ALA A 17 22.99 -22.10 17.57
CA ALA A 17 22.05 -21.00 17.76
C ALA A 17 20.83 -21.11 16.82
N LEU A 18 21.08 -21.49 15.55
CA LEU A 18 20.00 -21.70 14.58
C LEU A 18 19.11 -22.88 14.96
N GLN A 19 19.68 -24.01 15.42
CA GLN A 19 18.91 -25.16 15.88
C GLN A 19 18.08 -24.84 17.12
N SER A 20 18.68 -24.13 18.10
CA SER A 20 17.97 -23.67 19.30
C SER A 20 16.82 -22.71 18.93
N PHE A 21 17.07 -21.82 17.99
CA PHE A 21 16.07 -20.91 17.47
C PHE A 21 14.92 -21.67 16.77
N LYS A 22 15.23 -22.62 15.87
CA LYS A 22 14.23 -23.47 15.20
C LYS A 22 13.32 -24.17 16.23
N ALA A 23 13.91 -24.71 17.32
CA ALA A 23 13.17 -25.40 18.38
C ALA A 23 12.24 -24.46 19.17
N SER A 24 12.52 -23.15 19.21
CA SER A 24 11.71 -22.15 19.93
C SER A 24 10.51 -21.64 19.14
N ILE A 25 10.47 -21.83 17.82
CA ILE A 25 9.44 -21.32 16.93
C ILE A 25 8.27 -22.32 16.79
N ARG A 26 7.05 -21.81 16.90
CA ARG A 26 5.81 -22.57 16.65
C ARG A 26 5.35 -22.49 15.21
N GLY A 27 5.79 -21.48 14.48
CA GLY A 27 5.60 -21.33 13.07
C GLY A 27 6.55 -22.20 12.23
N MET A 28 7.08 -21.64 11.15
CA MET A 28 8.01 -22.34 10.25
C MET A 28 9.31 -21.55 10.13
N VAL A 29 10.44 -22.24 10.17
CA VAL A 29 11.77 -21.67 9.88
C VAL A 29 12.29 -22.32 8.62
N ILE A 30 12.47 -21.52 7.58
CA ILE A 30 12.83 -21.94 6.22
C ILE A 30 14.23 -21.40 5.91
N THR A 31 15.09 -22.27 5.37
CA THR A 31 16.45 -21.96 4.95
C THR A 31 16.66 -22.32 3.49
N LYS A 32 17.83 -22.00 2.92
CA LYS A 32 18.14 -22.23 1.50
C LYS A 32 18.01 -23.70 1.06
N ASP A 33 18.13 -24.63 1.99
CA ASP A 33 18.03 -26.08 1.71
C ASP A 33 16.58 -26.61 1.74
N ASP A 34 15.62 -25.76 2.11
CA ASP A 34 14.21 -26.16 2.18
C ASP A 34 13.59 -26.18 0.77
N PRO A 35 12.88 -27.24 0.38
CA PRO A 35 12.24 -27.33 -0.94
C PRO A 35 11.24 -26.21 -1.26
N SER A 36 10.67 -25.58 -0.23
CA SER A 36 9.74 -24.46 -0.38
C SER A 36 10.43 -23.11 -0.51
N TYR A 37 11.75 -23.02 -0.32
CA TYR A 37 12.50 -21.78 -0.17
C TYR A 37 12.24 -20.77 -1.28
N ASP A 38 12.31 -21.14 -2.55
CA ASP A 38 12.11 -20.23 -3.67
C ASP A 38 10.70 -19.64 -3.74
N ASN A 39 9.68 -20.44 -3.40
CA ASN A 39 8.32 -19.94 -3.28
C ASN A 39 8.18 -18.99 -2.10
N GLU A 40 8.76 -19.33 -0.96
CA GLU A 40 8.60 -18.57 0.28
C GLU A 40 9.43 -17.28 0.32
N ARG A 41 10.55 -17.18 -0.41
CA ARG A 41 11.30 -15.93 -0.52
C ARG A 41 10.67 -14.92 -1.49
N SER A 42 9.81 -15.37 -2.40
CA SER A 42 9.22 -14.52 -3.43
C SER A 42 8.23 -13.50 -2.83
N VAL A 43 8.27 -12.26 -3.31
CA VAL A 43 7.33 -11.18 -2.98
C VAL A 43 6.37 -10.91 -4.13
N TYR A 44 5.45 -9.95 -3.99
CA TYR A 44 4.44 -9.65 -5.00
C TYR A 44 5.05 -9.21 -6.34
N ASN A 45 6.08 -8.35 -6.32
CA ASN A 45 6.81 -7.90 -7.49
C ASN A 45 7.81 -8.95 -7.99
N GLY A 46 7.58 -9.51 -9.17
CA GLY A 46 8.45 -10.51 -9.80
C GLY A 46 9.83 -9.99 -10.24
N MET A 47 10.06 -8.66 -10.27
CA MET A 47 11.39 -8.09 -10.51
C MET A 47 12.34 -8.26 -9.32
N ILE A 48 11.81 -8.63 -8.14
CA ILE A 48 12.59 -8.74 -6.90
C ILE A 48 13.06 -10.19 -6.72
N ASP A 49 14.36 -10.41 -6.87
CA ASP A 49 15.01 -11.70 -6.70
C ASP A 49 16.06 -11.62 -5.58
N ARG A 50 15.62 -11.61 -4.33
CA ARG A 50 16.48 -11.57 -3.13
C ARG A 50 16.51 -12.93 -2.42
N HIS A 51 17.64 -13.23 -1.78
CA HIS A 51 17.94 -14.54 -1.20
C HIS A 51 18.22 -14.42 0.31
N PRO A 52 17.18 -14.40 1.18
CA PRO A 52 17.37 -14.35 2.63
C PRO A 52 18.06 -15.63 3.15
N ALA A 53 18.86 -15.47 4.22
CA ALA A 53 19.47 -16.63 4.87
C ALA A 53 18.43 -17.48 5.62
N VAL A 54 17.46 -16.78 6.25
CA VAL A 54 16.39 -17.41 7.04
C VAL A 54 15.08 -16.70 6.81
N ILE A 55 13.99 -17.45 6.63
CA ILE A 55 12.62 -16.94 6.63
C ILE A 55 11.89 -17.57 7.81
N VAL A 56 11.25 -16.76 8.64
CA VAL A 56 10.44 -17.24 9.77
C VAL A 56 8.99 -16.85 9.55
N LYS A 57 8.14 -17.82 9.25
CA LYS A 57 6.68 -17.63 9.18
C LYS A 57 6.12 -17.71 10.59
N CYS A 58 5.91 -16.57 11.22
CA CYS A 58 5.46 -16.45 12.59
C CYS A 58 3.97 -16.80 12.72
N ARG A 59 3.64 -17.61 13.70
CA ARG A 59 2.27 -18.00 13.99
C ARG A 59 1.64 -17.17 15.12
N ASN A 60 2.46 -16.56 15.96
CA ASN A 60 2.03 -15.79 17.11
C ASN A 60 3.10 -14.77 17.54
N VAL A 61 2.77 -13.96 18.54
CA VAL A 61 3.65 -12.89 19.06
C VAL A 61 4.98 -13.45 19.62
N ALA A 62 4.97 -14.64 20.23
CA ALA A 62 6.20 -15.22 20.79
C ALA A 62 7.20 -15.56 19.69
N ASP A 63 6.75 -16.06 18.54
CA ASP A 63 7.60 -16.29 17.36
C ASP A 63 8.23 -14.99 16.86
N VAL A 64 7.46 -13.89 16.83
CA VAL A 64 7.96 -12.57 16.44
C VAL A 64 9.03 -12.08 17.42
N ILE A 65 8.79 -12.17 18.73
CA ILE A 65 9.77 -11.81 19.77
C ILE A 65 11.06 -12.61 19.62
N SER A 66 10.93 -13.95 19.46
CA SER A 66 12.08 -14.84 19.26
C SER A 66 12.86 -14.47 17.99
N SER A 67 12.15 -14.14 16.91
CA SER A 67 12.78 -13.76 15.63
C SER A 67 13.53 -12.43 15.72
N VAL A 68 12.95 -11.41 16.36
CA VAL A 68 13.63 -10.12 16.60
C VAL A 68 14.89 -10.31 17.44
N ASN A 69 14.79 -11.06 18.54
CA ASN A 69 15.93 -11.34 19.42
C ASN A 69 17.02 -12.15 18.70
N PHE A 70 16.65 -13.15 17.92
CA PHE A 70 17.58 -13.95 17.12
C PHE A 70 18.31 -13.06 16.08
N GLY A 71 17.57 -12.28 15.29
CA GLY A 71 18.13 -11.40 14.29
C GLY A 71 19.09 -10.36 14.90
N LYS A 72 18.73 -9.80 16.08
CA LYS A 72 19.59 -8.88 16.83
C LYS A 72 20.86 -9.57 17.34
N ALA A 73 20.72 -10.75 17.97
CA ALA A 73 21.85 -11.49 18.52
C ALA A 73 22.84 -11.94 17.43
N GLN A 74 22.33 -12.38 16.28
CA GLN A 74 23.11 -12.81 15.14
C GLN A 74 23.49 -11.62 14.21
N LYS A 75 23.18 -10.38 14.58
CA LYS A 75 23.47 -9.15 13.79
C LYS A 75 22.95 -9.22 12.34
N LEU A 76 21.82 -9.87 12.12
CA LEU A 76 21.25 -10.05 10.77
C LEU A 76 20.54 -8.78 10.31
N LEU A 77 20.55 -8.55 8.99
CA LEU A 77 19.61 -7.63 8.35
C LEU A 77 18.20 -8.21 8.47
N ILE A 78 17.24 -7.41 8.95
CA ILE A 78 15.86 -7.85 9.16
C ILE A 78 14.92 -7.18 8.18
N ALA A 79 14.21 -7.97 7.40
CA ALA A 79 13.04 -7.54 6.63
C ALA A 79 11.77 -8.07 7.29
N ILE A 80 10.70 -7.27 7.29
CA ILE A 80 9.39 -7.63 7.84
C ILE A 80 8.41 -7.76 6.68
N ARG A 81 7.73 -8.90 6.60
CA ARG A 81 6.77 -9.18 5.53
C ARG A 81 5.39 -9.51 6.09
N ALA A 82 4.38 -8.78 5.63
CA ALA A 82 2.96 -9.13 5.81
C ALA A 82 2.41 -9.63 4.45
N GLY A 83 1.81 -8.77 3.62
CA GLY A 83 1.33 -9.14 2.28
C GLY A 83 2.39 -9.13 1.16
N GLY A 84 3.60 -8.59 1.40
CA GLY A 84 4.68 -8.56 0.42
C GLY A 84 4.46 -7.65 -0.80
N HIS A 85 3.51 -6.73 -0.75
CA HIS A 85 3.09 -5.87 -1.87
C HIS A 85 4.02 -4.68 -2.16
N ASN A 86 5.04 -4.42 -1.34
CA ASN A 86 5.95 -3.29 -1.59
C ASN A 86 6.72 -3.49 -2.90
N ALA A 87 6.60 -2.54 -3.85
CA ALA A 87 7.22 -2.65 -5.16
C ALA A 87 8.75 -2.65 -5.12
N GLY A 88 9.37 -1.93 -4.17
CA GLY A 88 10.82 -1.94 -3.96
C GLY A 88 11.34 -3.24 -3.32
N GLY A 89 10.46 -4.20 -2.98
CA GLY A 89 10.86 -5.48 -2.41
C GLY A 89 11.31 -5.37 -0.95
N LEU A 90 10.86 -4.36 -0.22
CA LEU A 90 11.28 -4.12 1.18
C LEU A 90 10.71 -5.16 2.18
N GLY A 91 9.91 -6.13 1.72
CA GLY A 91 9.46 -7.29 2.51
C GLY A 91 10.41 -8.49 2.47
N VAL A 92 11.59 -8.36 1.83
CA VAL A 92 12.61 -9.39 1.72
C VAL A 92 14.01 -8.74 1.65
N CYS A 93 15.04 -9.44 2.06
CA CYS A 93 16.43 -8.97 2.00
C CYS A 93 17.37 -10.11 1.60
N ASP A 94 18.57 -9.77 1.11
CA ASP A 94 19.61 -10.75 0.86
C ASP A 94 20.35 -11.10 2.15
N ASP A 95 20.72 -12.37 2.30
CA ASP A 95 21.52 -12.94 3.37
C ASP A 95 21.10 -12.58 4.80
N GLY A 96 19.88 -12.08 4.99
CA GLY A 96 19.31 -11.66 6.27
C GLY A 96 18.19 -12.57 6.76
N LEU A 97 17.43 -12.05 7.69
CA LEU A 97 16.24 -12.68 8.29
C LEU A 97 14.97 -12.01 7.76
N VAL A 98 14.04 -12.80 7.24
CA VAL A 98 12.67 -12.35 6.95
C VAL A 98 11.76 -12.78 8.10
N ILE A 99 11.12 -11.83 8.78
CA ILE A 99 10.04 -12.06 9.73
C ILE A 99 8.73 -11.97 8.94
N ASP A 100 8.13 -13.11 8.66
CA ASP A 100 6.90 -13.23 7.87
C ASP A 100 5.70 -13.43 8.78
N LEU A 101 4.73 -12.52 8.68
CA LEU A 101 3.52 -12.52 9.50
C LEU A 101 2.34 -13.25 8.84
N SER A 102 2.52 -13.83 7.65
CA SER A 102 1.43 -14.38 6.82
C SER A 102 0.57 -15.45 7.50
N LEU A 103 1.06 -16.11 8.55
CA LEU A 103 0.29 -17.07 9.35
C LEU A 103 -0.49 -16.42 10.51
N MET A 104 -0.27 -15.13 10.80
CA MET A 104 -0.98 -14.39 11.84
C MET A 104 -2.25 -13.75 11.23
N LYS A 105 -3.34 -14.51 11.20
CA LYS A 105 -4.59 -14.20 10.48
C LYS A 105 -5.80 -14.03 11.41
N GLY A 106 -5.59 -13.92 12.72
CA GLY A 106 -6.67 -13.76 13.68
C GLY A 106 -7.46 -12.46 13.44
N ILE A 107 -8.79 -12.57 13.42
CA ILE A 107 -9.73 -11.44 13.30
C ILE A 107 -10.79 -11.58 14.40
N ARG A 108 -11.04 -10.47 15.13
CA ARG A 108 -12.10 -10.40 16.13
C ARG A 108 -12.91 -9.12 15.95
N ILE A 109 -14.19 -9.27 15.68
CA ILE A 109 -15.16 -8.18 15.58
C ILE A 109 -15.85 -7.98 16.92
N ASP A 110 -16.02 -6.72 17.30
CA ASP A 110 -16.86 -6.26 18.40
C ASP A 110 -17.89 -5.27 17.84
N LEU A 111 -19.13 -5.74 17.70
CA LEU A 111 -20.21 -4.93 17.12
C LEU A 111 -20.72 -3.87 18.10
N GLU A 112 -20.65 -4.11 19.40
CA GLU A 112 -21.08 -3.16 20.41
C GLU A 112 -20.12 -1.96 20.46
N ALA A 113 -18.81 -2.23 20.46
CA ALA A 113 -17.79 -1.19 20.38
C ALA A 113 -17.59 -0.64 18.96
N ASN A 114 -18.20 -1.24 17.93
CA ASN A 114 -17.99 -0.96 16.51
C ASN A 114 -16.50 -1.01 16.11
N THR A 115 -15.78 -2.03 16.60
CA THR A 115 -14.34 -2.20 16.36
C THR A 115 -14.01 -3.58 15.82
N ILE A 116 -12.84 -3.67 15.21
CA ILE A 116 -12.26 -4.91 14.71
C ILE A 116 -10.77 -4.96 15.10
N ARG A 117 -10.36 -6.07 15.76
CA ARG A 117 -8.95 -6.39 15.95
C ARG A 117 -8.50 -7.37 14.87
N VAL A 118 -7.39 -7.06 14.23
CA VAL A 118 -6.81 -7.87 13.15
C VAL A 118 -5.33 -8.11 13.41
N GLU A 119 -4.86 -9.33 13.19
CA GLU A 119 -3.44 -9.64 13.28
C GLU A 119 -2.66 -9.15 12.06
N GLY A 120 -1.35 -8.94 12.23
CA GLY A 120 -0.49 -8.27 11.27
C GLY A 120 -0.31 -8.95 9.91
N GLY A 121 -0.63 -10.23 9.79
CA GLY A 121 -0.57 -10.98 8.54
C GLY A 121 -1.85 -10.97 7.71
N CYS A 122 -2.94 -10.37 8.20
CA CYS A 122 -4.20 -10.28 7.46
C CYS A 122 -4.02 -9.50 6.15
N LEU A 123 -4.67 -9.98 5.10
CA LEU A 123 -4.86 -9.25 3.85
C LEU A 123 -6.15 -8.43 3.93
N LEU A 124 -6.31 -7.44 3.05
CA LEU A 124 -7.53 -6.64 3.00
C LEU A 124 -8.76 -7.51 2.74
N GLY A 125 -8.65 -8.50 1.84
CA GLY A 125 -9.73 -9.45 1.56
C GLY A 125 -10.16 -10.29 2.77
N ASP A 126 -9.23 -10.63 3.68
CA ASP A 126 -9.59 -11.32 4.93
C ASP A 126 -10.51 -10.44 5.81
N ILE A 127 -10.18 -9.14 5.88
CA ILE A 127 -10.91 -8.15 6.67
C ILE A 127 -12.28 -7.85 6.02
N ASP A 128 -12.29 -7.62 4.71
CA ASP A 128 -13.52 -7.34 3.94
C ASP A 128 -14.51 -8.51 4.05
N HIS A 129 -14.02 -9.76 3.93
CA HIS A 129 -14.83 -10.95 4.12
C HIS A 129 -15.44 -11.00 5.53
N ALA A 130 -14.64 -10.68 6.56
CA ALA A 130 -15.11 -10.71 7.95
C ALA A 130 -16.14 -9.61 8.26
N THR A 131 -16.00 -8.42 7.66
CA THR A 131 -16.83 -7.25 7.98
C THR A 131 -18.09 -7.14 7.10
N GLN A 132 -18.05 -7.68 5.87
CA GLN A 132 -19.13 -7.55 4.90
C GLN A 132 -20.49 -8.08 5.41
N GLY A 133 -20.48 -9.19 6.16
CA GLY A 133 -21.69 -9.78 6.74
C GLY A 133 -22.45 -8.85 7.69
N PHE A 134 -21.77 -7.80 8.18
CA PHE A 134 -22.32 -6.78 9.07
C PHE A 134 -22.53 -5.43 8.38
N GLY A 135 -22.36 -5.35 7.05
CA GLY A 135 -22.44 -4.11 6.30
C GLY A 135 -21.33 -3.12 6.64
N LYS A 136 -20.21 -3.60 7.19
CA LYS A 136 -19.07 -2.80 7.64
C LYS A 136 -17.85 -3.01 6.77
N ALA A 137 -16.89 -2.06 6.87
CA ALA A 137 -15.54 -2.17 6.31
C ALA A 137 -14.53 -1.40 7.17
N VAL A 138 -13.26 -1.70 6.98
CA VAL A 138 -12.15 -0.85 7.43
C VAL A 138 -11.64 -0.05 6.23
N PRO A 139 -11.61 1.29 6.26
CA PRO A 139 -11.01 2.07 5.19
C PRO A 139 -9.57 1.62 4.93
N SER A 140 -9.28 1.19 3.70
CA SER A 140 -8.02 0.55 3.35
C SER A 140 -7.64 0.81 1.88
N GLY A 141 -6.82 -0.05 1.25
CA GLY A 141 -6.38 0.07 -0.15
C GLY A 141 -7.44 -0.30 -1.18
N ILE A 142 -6.98 -0.69 -2.37
CA ILE A 142 -7.84 -0.98 -3.53
C ILE A 142 -7.66 -2.41 -4.08
N PHE A 143 -6.81 -3.23 -3.48
CA PHE A 143 -6.59 -4.63 -3.86
C PHE A 143 -6.74 -5.53 -2.63
N SER A 144 -7.57 -6.57 -2.74
CA SER A 144 -7.86 -7.48 -1.62
C SER A 144 -6.63 -8.25 -1.14
N THR A 145 -5.64 -8.47 -2.02
CA THR A 145 -4.40 -9.20 -1.76
C THR A 145 -3.35 -8.40 -0.99
N THR A 146 -3.58 -7.09 -0.78
CA THR A 146 -2.66 -6.21 -0.04
C THR A 146 -2.67 -6.54 1.45
N GLY A 147 -1.47 -6.59 2.08
CA GLY A 147 -1.34 -6.79 3.52
C GLY A 147 -1.71 -5.55 4.31
N ILE A 148 -2.53 -5.71 5.36
CA ILE A 148 -3.01 -4.60 6.20
C ILE A 148 -1.86 -3.85 6.88
N THR A 149 -0.80 -4.55 7.29
CA THR A 149 0.27 -3.95 8.09
C THR A 149 1.07 -2.93 7.29
N GLY A 150 1.63 -3.31 6.14
CA GLY A 150 2.43 -2.37 5.33
C GLY A 150 1.59 -1.20 4.83
N LEU A 151 0.34 -1.47 4.42
CA LEU A 151 -0.60 -0.45 4.00
C LEU A 151 -0.85 0.58 5.10
N THR A 152 -1.24 0.13 6.29
CA THR A 152 -1.56 1.00 7.43
C THR A 152 -0.37 1.85 7.85
N LEU A 153 0.81 1.25 7.99
CA LEU A 153 2.00 1.94 8.46
C LEU A 153 2.42 3.11 7.56
N GLY A 154 2.14 3.04 6.25
CA GLY A 154 2.38 4.16 5.34
C GLY A 154 1.25 5.19 5.27
N GLY A 155 0.10 4.90 5.89
CA GLY A 155 -1.08 5.78 5.86
C GLY A 155 -2.36 5.04 5.46
N GLY A 156 -2.36 4.30 4.36
CA GLY A 156 -3.50 3.56 3.82
C GLY A 156 -4.52 4.45 3.13
N LEU A 157 -4.38 4.59 1.82
CA LEU A 157 -5.36 5.28 0.96
C LEU A 157 -6.07 4.27 0.05
N GLY A 158 -7.34 4.54 -0.27
CA GLY A 158 -8.15 3.70 -1.15
C GLY A 158 -9.57 4.22 -1.33
N HIS A 159 -10.49 3.33 -1.68
CA HIS A 159 -11.84 3.64 -2.07
C HIS A 159 -12.66 4.46 -1.05
N LEU A 160 -12.41 4.27 0.24
CA LEU A 160 -13.18 4.91 1.32
C LEU A 160 -12.52 6.18 1.88
N THR A 161 -11.37 6.59 1.33
CA THR A 161 -10.53 7.68 1.89
C THR A 161 -11.28 9.02 1.95
N ARG A 162 -12.07 9.39 0.95
CA ARG A 162 -12.78 10.67 0.95
C ARG A 162 -13.83 10.77 2.05
N LYS A 163 -14.54 9.66 2.33
CA LYS A 163 -15.62 9.64 3.33
C LYS A 163 -15.11 9.43 4.75
N TYR A 164 -14.12 8.54 4.93
CA TYR A 164 -13.72 8.05 6.25
C TYR A 164 -12.26 8.33 6.62
N GLY A 165 -11.52 9.02 5.76
CA GLY A 165 -10.09 9.28 5.97
C GLY A 165 -9.20 8.12 5.55
N LEU A 166 -7.91 8.23 5.86
CA LEU A 166 -6.93 7.17 5.64
C LEU A 166 -7.16 6.01 6.63
N THR A 167 -6.57 4.85 6.37
CA THR A 167 -6.61 3.69 7.29
C THR A 167 -6.13 4.07 8.69
N ILE A 168 -5.05 4.87 8.77
CA ILE A 168 -4.51 5.37 10.05
C ILE A 168 -5.45 6.30 10.82
N ASP A 169 -6.42 6.90 10.17
CA ASP A 169 -7.40 7.78 10.83
C ASP A 169 -8.49 6.97 11.55
N ASN A 170 -8.60 5.69 11.20
CA ASN A 170 -9.51 4.71 11.82
C ASN A 170 -8.78 3.76 12.79
N LEU A 171 -7.46 3.93 12.97
CA LEU A 171 -6.65 3.14 13.89
C LEU A 171 -6.80 3.66 15.32
N LEU A 172 -7.14 2.76 16.25
CA LEU A 172 -7.29 3.04 17.67
C LEU A 172 -6.09 2.57 18.50
N GLU A 173 -5.50 1.43 18.11
CA GLU A 173 -4.43 0.78 18.87
C GLU A 173 -3.62 -0.16 17.97
N ALA A 174 -2.35 -0.36 18.30
CA ALA A 174 -1.49 -1.36 17.69
C ALA A 174 -0.62 -2.04 18.75
N ASP A 175 -0.44 -3.36 18.62
CA ASP A 175 0.54 -4.11 19.42
C ASP A 175 1.83 -4.26 18.62
N VAL A 176 2.95 -3.88 19.21
CA VAL A 176 4.24 -3.71 18.54
C VAL A 176 5.34 -4.47 19.29
N VAL A 177 6.08 -5.33 18.61
CA VAL A 177 7.33 -5.89 19.12
C VAL A 177 8.47 -4.95 18.71
N LEU A 178 9.14 -4.35 19.71
CA LEU A 178 10.21 -3.37 19.55
C LEU A 178 11.56 -4.03 19.22
N ALA A 179 12.57 -3.20 18.91
CA ALA A 179 13.93 -3.64 18.60
C ALA A 179 14.68 -4.32 19.78
N ASP A 180 14.20 -4.13 20.99
CA ASP A 180 14.70 -4.82 22.20
C ASP A 180 13.95 -6.13 22.51
N GLY A 181 12.95 -6.48 21.71
CA GLY A 181 12.10 -7.67 21.88
C GLY A 181 10.90 -7.46 22.80
N GLN A 182 10.72 -6.26 23.40
CA GLN A 182 9.55 -5.99 24.23
C GLN A 182 8.29 -5.85 23.38
N LEU A 183 7.18 -6.44 23.86
CA LEU A 183 5.84 -6.20 23.33
C LEU A 183 5.22 -4.99 24.03
N VAL A 184 4.83 -3.99 23.26
CA VAL A 184 4.14 -2.80 23.77
C VAL A 184 2.85 -2.54 23.00
N THR A 185 1.89 -1.90 23.66
CA THR A 185 0.70 -1.35 22.98
C THR A 185 0.92 0.13 22.72
N ALA A 186 0.67 0.56 21.49
CA ALA A 186 0.68 1.95 21.05
C ALA A 186 -0.75 2.45 20.81
N SER A 187 -1.16 3.52 21.47
CA SER A 187 -2.45 4.18 21.32
C SER A 187 -2.34 5.65 21.72
N GLU A 188 -3.40 6.43 21.61
CA GLU A 188 -3.40 7.82 22.10
C GLU A 188 -3.06 7.94 23.60
N LYS A 189 -3.34 6.90 24.39
CA LYS A 189 -3.12 6.87 25.85
C LYS A 189 -1.85 6.14 26.27
N LYS A 190 -1.30 5.27 25.42
CA LYS A 190 -0.11 4.46 25.71
C LYS A 190 0.91 4.60 24.58
N ASN A 191 2.16 4.92 24.91
CA ASN A 191 3.22 5.12 23.92
C ASN A 191 2.75 6.02 22.75
N ALA A 192 2.18 7.19 23.10
CA ALA A 192 1.51 8.08 22.15
C ALA A 192 2.44 8.62 21.07
N ASP A 193 3.72 8.77 21.36
CA ASP A 193 4.75 9.14 20.36
C ASP A 193 4.99 8.01 19.34
N LEU A 194 5.05 6.75 19.79
CA LEU A 194 5.11 5.58 18.91
C LEU A 194 3.82 5.49 18.07
N PHE A 195 2.66 5.67 18.70
CA PHE A 195 1.36 5.66 18.01
C PHE A 195 1.28 6.74 16.93
N TRP A 196 1.82 7.94 17.20
CA TRP A 196 1.95 8.99 16.20
C TRP A 196 2.85 8.53 15.04
N ALA A 197 4.00 7.94 15.34
CA ALA A 197 5.02 7.56 14.36
C ALA A 197 4.55 6.42 13.42
N ILE A 198 3.88 5.39 13.95
CA ILE A 198 3.36 4.27 13.14
C ILE A 198 2.16 4.66 12.26
N ARG A 199 1.58 5.85 12.46
CA ARG A 199 0.51 6.39 11.63
C ARG A 199 1.07 7.20 10.45
N GLY A 200 1.79 6.54 9.54
CA GLY A 200 2.36 7.12 8.33
C GLY A 200 3.89 7.08 8.24
N GLY A 201 4.60 6.72 9.32
CA GLY A 201 6.07 6.64 9.34
C GLY A 201 6.66 5.31 8.84
N GLY A 202 5.83 4.41 8.34
CA GLY A 202 6.25 3.11 7.79
C GLY A 202 6.72 2.11 8.87
N GLY A 203 7.37 1.05 8.43
CA GLY A 203 7.85 -0.07 9.25
C GLY A 203 9.12 0.18 10.04
N ASN A 204 9.39 1.43 10.46
CA ASN A 204 10.66 1.84 11.05
C ASN A 204 10.80 1.55 12.56
N PHE A 205 9.70 1.27 13.27
CA PHE A 205 9.67 1.38 14.73
C PHE A 205 9.47 0.05 15.44
N GLY A 206 9.17 -1.03 14.73
CA GLY A 206 8.91 -2.35 15.28
C GLY A 206 8.08 -3.22 14.35
N VAL A 207 7.83 -4.46 14.80
CA VAL A 207 6.99 -5.44 14.12
C VAL A 207 5.58 -5.35 14.68
N ILE A 208 4.61 -4.98 13.87
CA ILE A 208 3.22 -4.92 14.30
C ILE A 208 2.61 -6.32 14.31
N THR A 209 2.11 -6.73 15.46
CA THR A 209 1.47 -8.04 15.62
C THR A 209 -0.04 -7.98 15.54
N SER A 210 -0.66 -6.87 15.96
CA SER A 210 -2.09 -6.63 15.76
C SER A 210 -2.44 -5.15 15.68
N PHE A 211 -3.59 -4.84 15.07
CA PHE A 211 -4.23 -3.52 15.06
C PHE A 211 -5.65 -3.61 15.61
N LEU A 212 -6.12 -2.54 16.21
CA LEU A 212 -7.53 -2.30 16.54
C LEU A 212 -8.04 -1.11 15.72
N PHE A 213 -9.02 -1.35 14.85
CA PHE A 213 -9.65 -0.30 14.04
C PHE A 213 -11.10 -0.05 14.44
N THR A 214 -11.59 1.16 14.19
CA THR A 214 -13.02 1.45 14.08
C THR A 214 -13.52 0.93 12.73
N MET A 215 -14.66 0.26 12.72
CA MET A 215 -15.35 -0.13 11.48
C MET A 215 -16.24 1.01 10.98
N GLN A 216 -16.45 1.06 9.66
CA GLN A 216 -17.28 2.08 8.98
C GLN A 216 -18.38 1.41 8.17
N ASP A 217 -19.49 2.14 7.94
CA ASP A 217 -20.61 1.64 7.14
C ASP A 217 -20.24 1.66 5.65
N ALA A 218 -20.12 0.47 5.05
CA ALA A 218 -19.81 0.28 3.64
C ALA A 218 -20.26 -1.11 3.14
N GLY A 219 -21.50 -1.50 3.41
CA GLY A 219 -22.01 -2.81 2.97
C GLY A 219 -22.28 -2.84 1.47
N THR A 220 -23.31 -2.14 1.02
CA THR A 220 -23.63 -1.94 -0.40
C THR A 220 -23.15 -0.56 -0.83
N ILE A 221 -22.48 -0.51 -1.96
CA ILE A 221 -21.96 0.70 -2.59
C ILE A 221 -22.44 0.78 -4.03
N HIS A 222 -22.42 1.98 -4.63
CA HIS A 222 -22.49 2.13 -6.09
C HIS A 222 -21.08 2.27 -6.63
N GLY A 223 -20.59 1.25 -7.31
CA GLY A 223 -19.18 1.17 -7.75
C GLY A 223 -19.01 0.50 -9.09
N GLY A 224 -17.77 0.48 -9.55
CA GLY A 224 -17.36 -0.16 -10.80
C GLY A 224 -16.66 0.79 -11.77
N PRO A 225 -16.09 0.28 -12.87
CA PRO A 225 -15.40 1.07 -13.88
C PRO A 225 -16.38 1.72 -14.87
N MET A 226 -16.05 2.96 -15.27
CA MET A 226 -16.65 3.69 -16.36
C MET A 226 -15.53 4.23 -17.26
N LEU A 227 -15.53 3.88 -18.57
CA LEU A 227 -14.41 4.14 -19.45
C LEU A 227 -14.84 4.97 -20.66
N TRP A 228 -13.93 5.83 -21.13
CA TRP A 228 -14.05 6.63 -22.37
C TRP A 228 -12.84 6.40 -23.27
N HIS A 229 -13.02 6.61 -24.56
CA HIS A 229 -11.90 6.57 -25.50
C HIS A 229 -10.84 7.60 -25.12
N LEU A 230 -9.56 7.29 -25.39
CA LEU A 230 -8.45 8.12 -24.94
C LEU A 230 -8.43 9.51 -25.59
N GLU A 231 -9.02 9.65 -26.77
CA GLU A 231 -9.21 10.93 -27.47
C GLU A 231 -9.99 11.94 -26.61
N ASP A 232 -10.87 11.45 -25.74
CA ASP A 232 -11.63 12.26 -24.80
C ASP A 232 -10.87 12.50 -23.48
N GLY A 233 -9.70 11.91 -23.31
CA GLY A 233 -8.99 11.84 -22.03
C GLY A 233 -8.64 13.20 -21.42
N GLU A 234 -8.28 14.20 -22.24
CA GLU A 234 -7.98 15.56 -21.75
C GLU A 234 -9.24 16.23 -21.20
N GLU A 235 -10.34 16.18 -21.95
CA GLU A 235 -11.62 16.74 -21.56
C GLU A 235 -12.17 16.06 -20.30
N MET A 236 -12.11 14.72 -20.27
CA MET A 236 -12.58 13.92 -19.14
C MET A 236 -11.74 14.17 -17.86
N MET A 237 -10.43 14.32 -17.98
CA MET A 237 -9.58 14.58 -16.81
C MET A 237 -9.78 15.98 -16.23
N ARG A 238 -10.04 17.00 -17.09
CA ARG A 238 -10.44 18.35 -16.66
C ARG A 238 -11.79 18.31 -15.92
N PHE A 239 -12.76 17.64 -16.52
CA PHE A 239 -14.09 17.51 -15.93
C PHE A 239 -14.04 16.77 -14.59
N TYR A 240 -13.28 15.67 -14.51
CA TYR A 240 -13.04 14.93 -13.26
C TYR A 240 -12.39 15.82 -12.18
N ARG A 241 -11.33 16.55 -12.51
CA ARG A 241 -10.66 17.47 -11.58
C ARG A 241 -11.65 18.44 -10.95
N ASP A 242 -12.42 19.12 -11.77
CA ASP A 242 -13.35 20.18 -11.33
C ASP A 242 -14.55 19.61 -10.56
N PHE A 243 -14.95 18.38 -10.89
CA PHE A 243 -16.03 17.66 -10.22
C PHE A 243 -15.61 17.16 -8.83
N ILE A 244 -14.49 16.39 -8.74
CA ILE A 244 -14.14 15.69 -7.51
C ILE A 244 -13.78 16.62 -6.35
N LEU A 245 -13.28 17.83 -6.65
CA LEU A 245 -12.98 18.86 -5.66
C LEU A 245 -14.23 19.43 -5.00
N LYS A 246 -15.39 19.37 -5.67
CA LYS A 246 -16.68 19.93 -5.21
C LYS A 246 -17.67 18.85 -4.79
N ALA A 247 -17.42 17.60 -5.17
CA ALA A 247 -18.32 16.47 -4.90
C ALA A 247 -18.47 16.22 -3.40
N PRO A 248 -19.64 15.77 -2.92
CA PRO A 248 -19.82 15.28 -1.56
C PRO A 248 -18.79 14.21 -1.20
N HIS A 249 -18.43 14.09 0.07
CA HIS A 249 -17.41 13.12 0.50
C HIS A 249 -17.85 11.66 0.32
N ASP A 250 -19.15 11.41 0.22
CA ASP A 250 -19.72 10.07 -0.07
C ASP A 250 -19.43 9.59 -1.49
N VAL A 251 -19.09 10.52 -2.40
CA VAL A 251 -18.74 10.26 -3.78
C VAL A 251 -17.23 10.07 -3.88
N TYR A 252 -16.83 8.92 -4.36
CA TYR A 252 -15.42 8.61 -4.64
C TYR A 252 -15.29 8.01 -6.03
N CYS A 253 -14.32 8.51 -6.78
CA CYS A 253 -13.78 7.82 -7.95
C CYS A 253 -12.31 8.23 -8.14
N TYR A 254 -11.47 7.28 -8.54
CA TYR A 254 -10.13 7.63 -9.00
C TYR A 254 -10.07 7.61 -10.51
N PHE A 255 -9.24 8.50 -11.07
CA PHE A 255 -9.01 8.58 -12.51
C PHE A 255 -7.87 7.65 -12.93
N ALA A 256 -7.99 7.02 -14.10
CA ALA A 256 -6.96 6.15 -14.66
C ALA A 256 -6.76 6.36 -16.16
N PHE A 257 -5.51 6.19 -16.62
CA PHE A 257 -5.21 5.80 -18.01
C PHE A 257 -4.79 4.34 -18.00
N LEU A 258 -5.40 3.54 -18.84
CA LEU A 258 -5.24 2.09 -18.88
C LEU A 258 -5.38 1.54 -20.31
N THR A 259 -4.98 0.30 -20.51
CA THR A 259 -5.31 -0.48 -21.72
C THR A 259 -6.31 -1.56 -21.32
N VAL A 260 -7.41 -1.69 -22.07
CA VAL A 260 -8.43 -2.72 -21.79
C VAL A 260 -7.83 -4.11 -22.07
N PRO A 261 -7.74 -5.00 -21.07
CA PRO A 261 -7.19 -6.32 -21.28
C PRO A 261 -8.10 -7.19 -22.18
N PRO A 262 -7.54 -8.10 -22.99
CA PRO A 262 -8.32 -8.96 -23.88
C PRO A 262 -8.88 -10.18 -23.12
N VAL A 263 -9.75 -9.92 -22.13
CA VAL A 263 -10.40 -10.94 -21.33
C VAL A 263 -11.93 -10.88 -21.48
N PRO A 264 -12.66 -11.98 -21.29
CA PRO A 264 -14.11 -12.04 -21.53
C PRO A 264 -14.97 -11.05 -20.73
N LEU A 265 -14.40 -10.49 -19.65
CA LEU A 265 -15.07 -9.47 -18.82
C LEU A 265 -15.35 -8.18 -19.61
N PHE A 266 -14.55 -7.86 -20.63
CA PHE A 266 -14.67 -6.65 -21.44
C PHE A 266 -15.20 -6.95 -22.84
N PRO A 267 -15.99 -6.02 -23.44
CA PRO A 267 -16.42 -6.14 -24.83
C PRO A 267 -15.21 -6.27 -25.78
N SER A 268 -15.27 -7.19 -26.73
CA SER A 268 -14.17 -7.52 -27.63
C SER A 268 -13.72 -6.34 -28.52
N ASP A 269 -14.64 -5.44 -28.84
CA ASP A 269 -14.36 -4.22 -29.61
C ASP A 269 -13.56 -3.18 -28.82
N LEU A 270 -13.46 -3.31 -27.50
CA LEU A 270 -12.63 -2.48 -26.64
C LEU A 270 -11.28 -3.12 -26.32
N HIS A 271 -11.06 -4.40 -26.59
CA HIS A 271 -9.81 -5.09 -26.28
C HIS A 271 -8.59 -4.33 -26.85
N LEU A 272 -7.54 -4.23 -26.05
CA LEU A 272 -6.26 -3.57 -26.37
C LEU A 272 -6.36 -2.08 -26.69
N LYS A 273 -7.55 -1.47 -26.58
CA LYS A 273 -7.68 -0.02 -26.70
C LYS A 273 -7.18 0.67 -25.44
N LYS A 274 -6.47 1.77 -25.63
CA LYS A 274 -6.10 2.67 -24.54
C LYS A 274 -7.28 3.57 -24.22
N MET A 275 -7.61 3.67 -22.93
CA MET A 275 -8.78 4.37 -22.45
C MET A 275 -8.41 5.32 -21.32
N SER A 276 -9.23 6.34 -21.12
CA SER A 276 -9.36 7.04 -19.85
C SER A 276 -10.53 6.47 -19.07
N GLY A 277 -10.46 6.44 -17.76
CA GLY A 277 -11.53 5.84 -16.97
C GLY A 277 -11.61 6.34 -15.55
N LEU A 278 -12.75 6.06 -14.95
CA LEU A 278 -13.02 6.25 -13.53
C LEU A 278 -13.40 4.92 -12.91
N VAL A 279 -12.86 4.62 -11.74
CA VAL A 279 -13.36 3.53 -10.90
C VAL A 279 -14.07 4.15 -9.70
N TRP A 280 -15.36 3.91 -9.64
CA TRP A 280 -16.28 4.50 -8.66
C TRP A 280 -16.42 3.65 -7.41
N CYS A 281 -16.62 4.34 -6.28
CA CYS A 281 -17.02 3.75 -5.00
C CYS A 281 -17.84 4.78 -4.22
N ASN A 282 -19.12 4.90 -4.50
CA ASN A 282 -20.02 5.80 -3.81
C ASN A 282 -20.66 5.10 -2.63
N VAL A 283 -20.50 5.66 -1.43
CA VAL A 283 -21.00 5.10 -0.16
C VAL A 283 -22.17 5.94 0.38
N GLY A 284 -22.74 6.78 -0.47
CA GLY A 284 -23.93 7.59 -0.19
C GLY A 284 -25.22 6.80 -0.40
N ASN A 285 -26.35 7.49 -0.27
CA ASN A 285 -27.63 6.96 -0.70
C ASN A 285 -27.71 6.85 -2.23
N ASP A 286 -28.71 6.11 -2.72
CA ASP A 286 -28.91 5.85 -4.15
C ASP A 286 -29.01 7.13 -4.97
N ASP A 287 -29.79 8.13 -4.48
CA ASP A 287 -29.97 9.41 -5.18
C ASP A 287 -28.65 10.18 -5.37
N THR A 288 -27.83 10.26 -4.33
CA THR A 288 -26.52 10.93 -4.40
C THR A 288 -25.57 10.19 -5.35
N SER A 289 -25.56 8.87 -5.28
CA SER A 289 -24.74 8.00 -6.11
C SER A 289 -25.13 8.10 -7.58
N GLU A 290 -26.40 7.94 -7.90
CA GLU A 290 -26.91 8.05 -9.26
C GLU A 290 -26.75 9.45 -9.85
N LYS A 291 -26.94 10.50 -9.07
CA LYS A 291 -26.68 11.88 -9.50
C LYS A 291 -25.23 12.07 -9.90
N ALA A 292 -24.28 11.54 -9.13
CA ALA A 292 -22.86 11.63 -9.44
C ALA A 292 -22.51 10.87 -10.74
N LEU A 293 -23.00 9.63 -10.90
CA LEU A 293 -22.79 8.81 -12.09
C LEU A 293 -23.40 9.48 -13.34
N ASN A 294 -24.66 9.94 -13.23
CA ASN A 294 -25.35 10.60 -14.33
C ASN A 294 -24.73 11.93 -14.75
N THR A 295 -24.03 12.61 -13.85
CA THR A 295 -23.25 13.81 -14.20
C THR A 295 -22.20 13.48 -15.26
N PHE A 296 -21.50 12.35 -15.14
CA PHE A 296 -20.50 11.91 -16.13
C PHE A 296 -21.14 11.30 -17.40
N ARG A 297 -22.19 10.48 -17.24
CA ARG A 297 -22.94 9.90 -18.37
C ARG A 297 -23.51 10.97 -19.31
N ASN A 298 -24.01 12.08 -18.73
CA ASN A 298 -24.59 13.19 -19.47
C ASN A 298 -23.53 14.12 -20.04
N PHE A 299 -22.37 14.28 -19.37
CA PHE A 299 -21.27 15.07 -19.89
C PHE A 299 -20.70 14.45 -21.17
N LYS A 300 -20.41 13.15 -21.12
CA LYS A 300 -19.98 12.38 -22.29
C LYS A 300 -20.36 10.91 -22.15
N LYS A 301 -21.01 10.36 -23.16
CA LYS A 301 -21.42 8.96 -23.17
C LYS A 301 -20.21 8.05 -23.01
N PRO A 302 -20.15 7.18 -21.98
CA PRO A 302 -19.06 6.23 -21.81
C PRO A 302 -19.07 5.13 -22.88
N ALA A 303 -17.89 4.66 -23.28
CA ALA A 303 -17.74 3.47 -24.11
C ALA A 303 -17.98 2.18 -23.33
N LEU A 304 -17.72 2.20 -21.99
CA LEU A 304 -18.04 1.14 -21.06
C LEU A 304 -18.58 1.74 -19.77
N ASP A 305 -19.68 1.19 -19.26
CA ASP A 305 -20.24 1.53 -17.97
C ASP A 305 -20.65 0.24 -17.23
N TYR A 306 -19.83 -0.14 -16.24
CA TYR A 306 -20.07 -1.29 -15.36
C TYR A 306 -20.34 -0.83 -13.92
N THR A 307 -20.82 0.41 -13.77
CA THR A 307 -21.19 0.94 -12.46
C THR A 307 -22.57 0.46 -12.05
N GLY A 308 -22.72 0.12 -10.77
CA GLY A 308 -23.98 -0.33 -10.21
C GLY A 308 -23.89 -0.60 -8.72
N ALA A 309 -25.01 -1.01 -8.13
CA ALA A 309 -25.05 -1.45 -6.74
C ALA A 309 -24.32 -2.78 -6.57
N MET A 310 -23.37 -2.84 -5.65
CA MET A 310 -22.59 -4.04 -5.35
C MET A 310 -22.10 -4.05 -3.90
N PRO A 311 -21.71 -5.21 -3.33
CA PRO A 311 -21.00 -5.27 -2.06
C PRO A 311 -19.64 -4.58 -2.17
N PHE A 312 -19.20 -3.85 -1.12
CA PHE A 312 -17.87 -3.22 -1.10
C PHE A 312 -16.75 -4.22 -1.35
N ALA A 313 -16.81 -5.41 -0.73
CA ALA A 313 -15.79 -6.45 -0.93
C ALA A 313 -15.70 -6.93 -2.39
N ALA A 314 -16.79 -6.87 -3.17
CA ALA A 314 -16.76 -7.22 -4.59
C ALA A 314 -15.95 -6.18 -5.41
N LEU A 315 -16.09 -4.89 -5.10
CA LEU A 315 -15.25 -3.85 -5.72
C LEU A 315 -13.78 -4.03 -5.34
N GLN A 316 -13.49 -4.32 -4.06
CA GLN A 316 -12.14 -4.49 -3.52
C GLN A 316 -11.36 -5.64 -4.19
N GLY A 317 -12.04 -6.73 -4.55
CA GLY A 317 -11.46 -7.88 -5.26
C GLY A 317 -11.57 -7.83 -6.78
N MET A 318 -12.23 -6.80 -7.35
CA MET A 318 -12.61 -6.78 -8.78
C MET A 318 -11.43 -6.94 -9.73
N PHE A 319 -10.27 -6.39 -9.38
CA PHE A 319 -9.10 -6.36 -10.25
C PHE A 319 -8.00 -7.36 -9.86
N ASP A 320 -8.18 -8.15 -8.81
CA ASP A 320 -7.14 -9.07 -8.31
C ASP A 320 -6.65 -10.06 -9.37
N ALA A 321 -7.58 -10.61 -10.16
CA ALA A 321 -7.24 -11.59 -11.20
C ALA A 321 -6.43 -10.98 -12.37
N LEU A 322 -6.48 -9.67 -12.56
CA LEU A 322 -5.68 -8.98 -13.59
C LEU A 322 -4.24 -8.70 -13.13
N TYR A 323 -4.00 -8.73 -11.83
CA TYR A 323 -2.72 -8.39 -11.22
C TYR A 323 -2.26 -9.45 -10.22
N PRO A 324 -2.02 -10.71 -10.67
CA PRO A 324 -1.52 -11.78 -9.80
C PRO A 324 -0.09 -11.49 -9.34
N LYS A 325 0.32 -12.15 -8.24
CA LYS A 325 1.71 -12.17 -7.77
C LYS A 325 2.65 -12.65 -8.87
N GLY A 326 3.83 -12.06 -8.99
CA GLY A 326 4.89 -12.48 -9.92
C GLY A 326 4.97 -11.64 -11.20
N LEU A 327 4.05 -10.70 -11.43
CA LEU A 327 4.23 -9.71 -12.50
C LEU A 327 5.44 -8.82 -12.21
N GLN A 328 6.04 -8.29 -13.26
CA GLN A 328 7.09 -7.29 -13.18
C GLN A 328 6.48 -5.93 -12.90
N TRP A 329 6.93 -5.24 -11.84
CA TRP A 329 6.39 -3.96 -11.42
C TRP A 329 7.48 -2.91 -11.30
N TYR A 330 7.30 -1.78 -11.97
CA TYR A 330 8.09 -0.58 -11.72
C TYR A 330 7.16 0.62 -11.58
N TRP A 331 7.21 1.33 -10.44
CA TRP A 331 6.35 2.47 -10.22
C TRP A 331 7.06 3.69 -9.65
N LYS A 332 6.46 4.85 -9.89
CA LYS A 332 6.83 6.15 -9.37
C LYS A 332 5.58 6.90 -8.96
N ALA A 333 5.68 7.71 -7.92
CA ALA A 333 4.54 8.45 -7.39
C ALA A 333 4.91 9.83 -6.91
N ASP A 334 3.91 10.71 -6.86
CA ASP A 334 3.96 12.00 -6.22
C ASP A 334 2.60 12.38 -5.64
N PHE A 335 2.60 13.25 -4.62
CA PHE A 335 1.40 13.96 -4.21
C PHE A 335 1.15 15.16 -5.12
N VAL A 336 -0.13 15.44 -5.40
CA VAL A 336 -0.57 16.55 -6.27
C VAL A 336 -1.56 17.41 -5.50
N LYS A 337 -1.27 18.73 -5.40
CA LYS A 337 -2.20 19.72 -4.84
C LYS A 337 -3.13 20.26 -5.90
N ASP A 338 -2.55 20.75 -6.99
CA ASP A 338 -3.25 21.36 -8.09
C ASP A 338 -2.93 20.63 -9.39
N LEU A 339 -3.95 20.17 -10.09
CA LEU A 339 -3.82 19.49 -11.36
C LEU A 339 -3.98 20.51 -12.50
N SER A 340 -2.88 21.15 -12.89
CA SER A 340 -2.90 22.17 -13.96
C SER A 340 -3.24 21.56 -15.32
N ASP A 341 -3.66 22.44 -16.27
CA ASP A 341 -3.96 22.02 -17.63
C ASP A 341 -2.73 21.47 -18.36
N GLU A 342 -1.54 21.99 -18.04
CA GLU A 342 -0.26 21.48 -18.55
C GLU A 342 0.01 20.07 -18.02
N ALA A 343 -0.21 19.83 -16.74
CA ALA A 343 -0.07 18.49 -16.16
C ALA A 343 -1.09 17.51 -16.76
N ILE A 344 -2.32 17.96 -17.05
CA ILE A 344 -3.34 17.14 -17.74
C ILE A 344 -2.86 16.75 -19.14
N LYS A 345 -2.36 17.70 -19.95
CA LYS A 345 -1.82 17.42 -21.28
C LYS A 345 -0.66 16.41 -21.26
N LEU A 346 0.23 16.53 -20.27
CA LEU A 346 1.31 15.56 -20.07
C LEU A 346 0.76 14.17 -19.68
N ASN A 347 -0.23 14.11 -18.81
CA ASN A 347 -0.90 12.87 -18.45
C ASN A 347 -1.49 12.16 -19.69
N VAL A 348 -2.20 12.89 -20.56
CA VAL A 348 -2.75 12.34 -21.81
C VAL A 348 -1.63 11.90 -22.76
N LYS A 349 -0.58 12.72 -22.93
CA LYS A 349 0.58 12.37 -23.77
C LYS A 349 1.20 11.02 -23.38
N TYR A 350 1.43 10.79 -22.08
CA TYR A 350 2.03 9.55 -21.60
C TYR A 350 1.02 8.41 -21.48
N GLY A 351 -0.26 8.69 -21.24
CA GLY A 351 -1.36 7.74 -21.34
C GLY A 351 -1.49 7.15 -22.74
N ASN A 352 -1.25 7.96 -23.80
CA ASN A 352 -1.15 7.48 -25.18
C ASN A 352 0.05 6.54 -25.42
N ARG A 353 1.04 6.53 -24.51
CA ARG A 353 2.29 5.79 -24.65
C ARG A 353 2.42 4.67 -23.61
N LEU A 354 1.30 4.21 -23.00
CA LEU A 354 1.29 3.04 -22.11
C LEU A 354 2.11 1.89 -22.75
N PRO A 355 3.14 1.36 -22.03
CA PRO A 355 4.10 0.45 -22.66
C PRO A 355 3.55 -0.96 -22.85
N THR A 356 2.60 -1.38 -22.00
CA THR A 356 2.03 -2.73 -21.98
C THR A 356 0.56 -2.69 -21.59
N THR A 357 -0.13 -3.82 -21.75
CA THR A 357 -1.57 -3.94 -21.42
C THR A 357 -1.86 -3.77 -19.92
N HIS A 358 -0.93 -4.14 -19.06
CA HIS A 358 -1.10 -4.05 -17.60
C HIS A 358 -0.62 -2.71 -17.03
N SER A 359 0.15 -1.93 -17.80
CA SER A 359 0.64 -0.63 -17.33
C SER A 359 -0.49 0.40 -17.23
N ALA A 360 -0.43 1.25 -16.22
CA ALA A 360 -1.46 2.24 -15.95
C ALA A 360 -0.89 3.51 -15.26
N MET A 361 -1.68 4.57 -15.25
CA MET A 361 -1.55 5.69 -14.33
C MET A 361 -2.84 5.81 -13.53
N HIS A 362 -2.71 5.94 -12.22
CA HIS A 362 -3.84 6.19 -11.34
C HIS A 362 -3.67 7.51 -10.59
N LEU A 363 -4.76 8.25 -10.46
CA LEU A 363 -4.86 9.50 -9.71
C LEU A 363 -5.92 9.33 -8.62
N TYR A 364 -5.48 9.02 -7.40
CA TYR A 364 -6.35 8.74 -6.24
C TYR A 364 -6.70 10.03 -5.52
N PRO A 365 -7.98 10.42 -5.39
CA PRO A 365 -8.37 11.58 -4.61
C PRO A 365 -8.22 11.27 -3.11
N ILE A 366 -7.46 12.12 -2.42
CA ILE A 366 -7.25 12.05 -0.97
C ILE A 366 -7.82 13.28 -0.24
N ASN A 367 -8.53 14.14 -0.98
CA ASN A 367 -9.29 15.25 -0.42
C ASN A 367 -10.50 14.72 0.40
N GLY A 368 -11.16 15.61 1.13
CA GLY A 368 -12.32 15.25 1.95
C GLY A 368 -11.95 14.95 3.41
N GLN A 369 -12.38 13.80 3.97
CA GLN A 369 -12.19 13.52 5.39
C GLN A 369 -10.70 13.37 5.76
N ALA A 370 -9.85 12.87 4.86
CA ALA A 370 -8.42 12.74 5.12
C ALA A 370 -7.73 14.10 5.36
N GLN A 371 -8.25 15.18 4.78
CA GLN A 371 -7.76 16.56 4.97
C GLN A 371 -8.24 17.23 6.28
N LYS A 372 -9.19 16.60 7.01
CA LYS A 372 -9.64 17.15 8.32
C LYS A 372 -8.56 17.00 9.40
N LYS A 373 -7.65 16.04 9.25
CA LYS A 373 -6.45 15.93 10.09
C LYS A 373 -5.37 16.88 9.58
N LYS A 374 -4.67 17.53 10.51
CA LYS A 374 -3.51 18.38 10.16
C LYS A 374 -2.29 17.51 9.85
N SER A 375 -1.34 18.04 9.09
CA SER A 375 -0.10 17.35 8.72
C SER A 375 0.73 16.83 9.91
N LYS A 376 0.58 17.46 11.10
CA LYS A 376 1.29 17.09 12.34
C LYS A 376 0.51 16.18 13.29
N ASP A 377 -0.76 15.86 12.98
CA ASP A 377 -1.59 14.99 13.84
C ASP A 377 -1.18 13.52 13.74
N THR A 378 -0.55 13.14 12.64
CA THR A 378 0.03 11.81 12.37
C THR A 378 1.37 11.98 11.64
N ALA A 379 2.12 10.92 11.47
CA ALA A 379 3.37 10.98 10.68
C ALA A 379 3.14 11.18 9.17
N PHE A 380 1.93 10.94 8.67
CA PHE A 380 1.56 11.22 7.28
C PHE A 380 1.48 12.72 7.03
N SER A 381 2.42 13.27 6.25
CA SER A 381 2.66 14.71 6.14
C SER A 381 1.74 15.44 5.15
N TYR A 382 1.40 14.82 4.01
CA TYR A 382 0.74 15.46 2.86
C TYR A 382 -0.78 15.47 2.97
N ARG A 383 -1.31 16.00 4.10
CA ARG A 383 -2.75 16.09 4.35
C ARG A 383 -3.46 17.14 3.47
N ASP A 384 -2.72 18.10 2.93
CA ASP A 384 -3.23 19.18 2.09
C ASP A 384 -3.17 18.88 0.59
N ALA A 385 -2.67 17.71 0.20
CA ALA A 385 -2.73 17.26 -1.18
C ALA A 385 -4.15 16.82 -1.55
N ASN A 386 -4.55 17.10 -2.79
CA ASN A 386 -5.86 16.66 -3.31
C ASN A 386 -5.79 15.26 -3.89
N TRP A 387 -4.63 14.85 -4.41
CA TRP A 387 -4.43 13.53 -5.00
C TRP A 387 -3.09 12.92 -4.64
N ALA A 388 -3.06 11.58 -4.64
CA ALA A 388 -1.85 10.80 -4.78
C ALA A 388 -1.84 10.19 -6.18
N GLN A 389 -0.83 10.52 -6.98
CA GLN A 389 -0.64 9.98 -8.33
C GLN A 389 0.37 8.85 -8.29
N VAL A 390 0.09 7.74 -8.97
CA VAL A 390 1.04 6.66 -9.20
C VAL A 390 1.07 6.27 -10.67
N ILE A 391 2.27 6.11 -11.20
CA ILE A 391 2.56 5.67 -12.57
C ILE A 391 3.17 4.28 -12.44
N VAL A 392 2.51 3.28 -13.02
CA VAL A 392 2.87 1.87 -12.86
C VAL A 392 3.16 1.22 -14.20
N GLY A 393 4.40 0.83 -14.40
CA GLY A 393 4.82 -0.07 -15.48
C GLY A 393 4.64 -1.51 -15.01
N VAL A 394 3.83 -2.30 -15.71
CA VAL A 394 3.51 -3.68 -15.30
C VAL A 394 3.49 -4.60 -16.52
N ASP A 395 4.13 -5.76 -16.41
CA ASP A 395 4.09 -6.79 -17.46
C ASP A 395 4.35 -8.19 -16.87
N PRO A 396 3.76 -9.26 -17.40
CA PRO A 396 4.11 -10.62 -17.01
C PRO A 396 5.50 -11.05 -17.51
N ASP A 397 6.01 -10.47 -18.61
CA ASP A 397 7.28 -10.84 -19.22
C ASP A 397 8.46 -10.06 -18.61
N PRO A 398 9.44 -10.74 -17.96
CA PRO A 398 10.64 -10.09 -17.43
C PRO A 398 11.45 -9.32 -18.49
N ALA A 399 11.39 -9.72 -19.76
CA ALA A 399 12.09 -9.04 -20.86
C ALA A 399 11.63 -7.58 -21.05
N ASN A 400 10.45 -7.22 -20.58
CA ASN A 400 9.92 -5.86 -20.65
C ASN A 400 10.39 -4.93 -19.50
N GLY A 401 11.20 -5.40 -18.54
CA GLY A 401 11.62 -4.64 -17.35
C GLY A 401 12.19 -3.25 -17.64
N ASP A 402 13.12 -3.15 -18.61
CA ASP A 402 13.72 -1.87 -19.03
C ASP A 402 12.70 -0.93 -19.68
N LYS A 403 11.79 -1.46 -20.49
CA LYS A 403 10.71 -0.69 -21.11
C LYS A 403 9.76 -0.11 -20.06
N LEU A 404 9.40 -0.91 -19.04
CA LEU A 404 8.55 -0.47 -17.92
C LEU A 404 9.23 0.66 -17.13
N SER A 405 10.48 0.45 -16.74
CA SER A 405 11.24 1.40 -15.92
C SER A 405 11.51 2.72 -16.67
N THR A 406 11.85 2.65 -17.96
CA THR A 406 12.10 3.82 -18.81
C THR A 406 10.86 4.69 -18.95
N TRP A 407 9.71 4.08 -19.38
CA TRP A 407 8.46 4.82 -19.53
C TRP A 407 8.00 5.46 -18.22
N THR A 408 8.06 4.72 -17.13
CA THR A 408 7.63 5.20 -15.79
C THR A 408 8.50 6.38 -15.34
N LYS A 409 9.83 6.31 -15.53
CA LYS A 409 10.75 7.39 -15.18
C LYS A 409 10.53 8.65 -16.04
N GLU A 410 10.40 8.49 -17.37
CA GLU A 410 10.14 9.60 -18.28
C GLU A 410 8.83 10.32 -17.92
N TYR A 411 7.77 9.55 -17.68
CA TYR A 411 6.47 10.09 -17.32
C TYR A 411 6.52 10.84 -16.00
N TRP A 412 7.10 10.22 -14.97
CA TRP A 412 7.27 10.85 -13.67
C TRP A 412 8.14 12.10 -13.74
N THR A 413 9.26 12.08 -14.46
CA THR A 413 10.14 13.24 -14.63
C THR A 413 9.40 14.43 -15.26
N ALA A 414 8.53 14.17 -16.23
CA ALA A 414 7.73 15.21 -16.87
C ALA A 414 6.68 15.84 -15.95
N LEU A 415 6.13 15.06 -14.99
CA LEU A 415 5.08 15.53 -14.06
C LEU A 415 5.61 16.04 -12.74
N HIS A 416 6.79 15.60 -12.30
CA HIS A 416 7.35 15.96 -10.99
C HIS A 416 7.41 17.48 -10.72
N PRO A 417 7.68 18.36 -11.69
CA PRO A 417 7.62 19.83 -11.49
C PRO A 417 6.23 20.36 -11.08
N PHE A 418 5.16 19.61 -11.32
CA PHE A 418 3.78 19.94 -10.94
C PHE A 418 3.32 19.28 -9.63
N SER A 419 4.23 18.57 -8.96
CA SER A 419 3.94 17.83 -7.73
C SER A 419 4.07 18.69 -6.48
N ALA A 420 3.63 18.15 -5.34
CA ALA A 420 3.85 18.74 -4.03
C ALA A 420 5.25 18.42 -3.44
N GLY A 421 6.13 17.76 -4.19
CA GLY A 421 7.52 17.46 -3.83
C GLY A 421 7.74 16.14 -3.07
N GLY A 422 6.71 15.53 -2.49
CA GLY A 422 6.79 14.25 -1.79
C GLY A 422 5.91 13.18 -2.43
N ALA A 423 6.08 11.95 -1.97
CA ALA A 423 5.33 10.80 -2.44
C ALA A 423 4.71 10.01 -1.30
N TYR A 424 3.64 9.28 -1.61
CA TYR A 424 3.08 8.29 -0.70
C TYR A 424 4.09 7.14 -0.53
N VAL A 425 4.55 6.91 0.71
CA VAL A 425 5.66 5.98 0.99
C VAL A 425 5.41 4.55 0.52
N ASN A 426 4.14 4.11 0.47
CA ASN A 426 3.78 2.79 -0.06
C ASN A 426 3.85 2.72 -1.59
N PHE A 427 3.93 3.85 -2.29
CA PHE A 427 4.11 3.93 -3.74
C PHE A 427 5.56 4.25 -4.14
N MET A 428 6.49 4.24 -3.18
CA MET A 428 7.91 4.44 -3.45
C MET A 428 8.63 3.10 -3.61
N MET A 429 9.54 3.07 -4.58
CA MET A 429 10.59 2.07 -4.68
C MET A 429 11.83 2.50 -3.89
N GLU A 430 12.99 1.90 -4.13
CA GLU A 430 14.26 2.39 -3.56
C GLU A 430 14.70 3.64 -4.34
N GLU A 431 14.42 4.82 -3.80
CA GLU A 431 14.63 6.11 -4.48
C GLU A 431 15.66 7.01 -3.81
N GLY A 432 16.36 6.49 -2.78
CA GLY A 432 17.38 7.24 -2.05
C GLY A 432 16.85 8.07 -0.88
N GLN A 433 17.78 8.50 -0.02
CA GLN A 433 17.43 9.12 1.26
C GLN A 433 16.74 10.49 1.10
N GLU A 434 17.07 11.26 0.07
CA GLU A 434 16.42 12.55 -0.20
C GLU A 434 14.93 12.40 -0.48
N ARG A 435 14.55 11.40 -1.27
CA ARG A 435 13.13 11.10 -1.54
C ARG A 435 12.41 10.59 -0.29
N VAL A 436 13.08 9.80 0.55
CA VAL A 436 12.53 9.37 1.84
C VAL A 436 12.23 10.57 2.73
N GLN A 437 13.18 11.51 2.85
CA GLN A 437 12.99 12.74 3.62
C GLN A 437 11.84 13.59 3.05
N ALA A 438 11.81 13.78 1.73
CA ALA A 438 10.74 14.51 1.05
C ALA A 438 9.37 13.87 1.28
N ALA A 439 9.26 12.54 1.28
CA ALA A 439 8.00 11.83 1.52
C ALA A 439 7.44 12.04 2.93
N TYR A 440 8.31 12.18 3.94
CA TYR A 440 7.90 12.50 5.31
C TYR A 440 7.79 14.01 5.58
N GLY A 441 8.35 14.86 4.72
CA GLY A 441 8.28 16.32 4.80
C GLY A 441 8.65 16.86 6.19
N ASP A 442 7.89 17.82 6.70
CA ASP A 442 8.13 18.46 8.00
C ASP A 442 8.05 17.53 9.22
N ASN A 443 7.59 16.29 9.02
CA ASN A 443 7.51 15.29 10.08
C ASN A 443 8.80 14.47 10.23
N TYR A 444 9.73 14.56 9.28
CA TYR A 444 10.94 13.72 9.26
C TYR A 444 11.80 13.88 10.53
N GLU A 445 12.06 15.11 10.98
CA GLU A 445 12.87 15.37 12.18
C GLU A 445 12.25 14.75 13.46
N ARG A 446 10.93 14.85 13.61
CA ARG A 446 10.25 14.20 14.74
C ARG A 446 10.34 12.67 14.66
N LEU A 447 10.23 12.12 13.46
CA LEU A 447 10.38 10.68 13.21
C LEU A 447 11.78 10.19 13.58
N THR A 448 12.85 10.92 13.26
CA THR A 448 14.23 10.52 13.61
C THR A 448 14.45 10.46 15.13
N LYS A 449 13.87 11.41 15.90
CA LYS A 449 13.90 11.41 17.37
C LYS A 449 13.17 10.21 17.97
N ILE A 450 11.99 9.87 17.42
CA ILE A 450 11.19 8.72 17.87
C ILE A 450 11.93 7.41 17.47
N LYS A 451 12.53 7.38 16.28
CA LYS A 451 13.37 6.24 15.85
C LYS A 451 14.52 6.00 16.81
N ALA A 452 15.24 7.05 17.23
CA ALA A 452 16.32 6.95 18.20
C ALA A 452 15.88 6.39 19.56
N LYS A 453 14.63 6.67 19.97
CA LYS A 453 14.04 6.14 21.22
C LYS A 453 13.71 4.64 21.12
N TYR A 454 13.07 4.18 20.02
CA TYR A 454 12.51 2.84 19.91
C TYR A 454 13.39 1.86 19.13
N ASP A 455 14.28 2.36 18.30
CA ASP A 455 15.25 1.55 17.53
C ASP A 455 16.57 2.32 17.33
N PRO A 456 17.33 2.58 18.40
CA PRO A 456 18.57 3.37 18.35
C PRO A 456 19.67 2.75 17.49
N LEU A 457 19.65 1.42 17.30
CA LEU A 457 20.61 0.68 16.49
C LEU A 457 20.17 0.54 15.02
N ASN A 458 19.02 1.13 14.64
CA ASN A 458 18.46 1.02 13.31
C ASN A 458 18.32 -0.45 12.84
N LEU A 459 17.79 -1.31 13.72
CA LEU A 459 17.58 -2.73 13.44
C LEU A 459 16.56 -2.91 12.30
N PHE A 460 15.45 -2.14 12.35
CA PHE A 460 14.39 -2.14 11.34
C PHE A 460 14.69 -1.08 10.27
N ARG A 461 15.57 -1.42 9.32
CA ARG A 461 16.04 -0.51 8.25
C ARG A 461 15.70 -0.94 6.83
N VAL A 462 15.13 -2.14 6.64
CA VAL A 462 14.65 -2.62 5.34
C VAL A 462 13.24 -2.07 5.10
N ASN A 463 13.18 -0.79 4.79
CA ASN A 463 11.95 0.00 4.57
C ASN A 463 12.35 1.35 3.95
N GLN A 464 11.42 2.32 3.84
CA GLN A 464 11.76 3.73 3.59
C GLN A 464 12.42 4.27 4.86
N ASN A 465 13.74 4.05 4.99
CA ASN A 465 14.45 4.08 6.26
C ASN A 465 14.57 5.48 6.85
N ILE A 466 14.09 5.65 8.06
CA ILE A 466 14.30 6.82 8.93
C ILE A 466 15.49 6.50 9.82
N LYS A 467 16.60 7.21 9.62
CA LYS A 467 17.79 7.00 10.43
C LYS A 467 17.63 7.63 11.81
N PRO A 468 18.00 6.94 12.91
CA PRO A 468 18.03 7.55 14.25
C PRO A 468 19.10 8.65 14.31
N ILE A 469 18.85 9.69 15.13
CA ILE A 469 19.80 10.80 15.40
C ILE A 469 20.38 10.68 16.80
#